data_bc4e40843f34470222abc93c78d1c7a8
#
_entry.id   bc4e40843f34470222abc93c78d1c7a8
#
_cell.length_a   1.000
_cell.length_b   1.000
_cell.length_c   1.000
_cell.angle_alpha   90.00
_cell.angle_beta   90.00
_cell.angle_gamma   90.00
#
_symmetry.space_group_name_H-M   'P 1'
#
loop_
_entity.id
_entity.type
_entity.pdbx_description
1 polymer ?
#
loop_
_entity_poly.entity_id
_entity_poly.type
_entity_poly.pdbx_seq_one_letter_code
_entity_poly.pdbx_strand_id
1 'polypeptide(L)'
;VDGTPDHDANAVDRDATDADDPAHDANDSAHDANDSAHDANDSAHDADDSAHDANDSAHDANATDRDTPGAGVTPAAREITPAAPEEFGLVQVWWGDGKGKTTAALGMGVRAAGHGYRVHLLQFMKGGADSVEPDRGEYNAIAALPGLSYENTGHYGWHGFRDGSADDDHAAKAAGGLERARELIDAAGEADLTAPLPLSGDPEAGVHLLILDEVLYAADRGLIDPDDVRGLIDAKPDALELVVTGSHTRPDYLEDDADLITRVAKEKHPIDAGQRARKGTEF
;
A
#
# COMPACT_ATOMS: atom_id res chain seq x y z
N VAL A 1 16.63 48.36 47.64
CA VAL A 1 15.45 49.26 47.60
C VAL A 1 14.48 48.52 46.65
N ASP A 2 13.63 47.68 47.24
CA ASP A 2 12.18 47.73 47.41
C ASP A 2 11.40 47.85 46.07
N GLY A 3 10.53 47.00 45.76
CA GLY A 3 9.34 46.55 46.33
C GLY A 3 8.52 45.67 45.35
N THR A 4 8.08 44.57 45.85
CA THR A 4 6.85 43.85 45.40
C THR A 4 5.61 44.68 45.69
N PRO A 5 4.50 44.43 45.01
CA PRO A 5 3.41 43.82 45.75
C PRO A 5 2.64 42.71 45.04
N ASP A 6 2.19 41.77 45.86
CA ASP A 6 1.12 40.80 45.68
C ASP A 6 -0.17 41.41 45.13
N HIS A 7 -0.92 40.66 44.36
CA HIS A 7 -2.38 40.68 44.42
C HIS A 7 -3.02 39.33 44.12
N ASP A 8 -3.76 38.91 45.12
CA ASP A 8 -4.67 37.77 45.26
C ASP A 8 -5.80 37.65 44.24
N ALA A 9 -6.16 36.39 44.04
CA ALA A 9 -7.50 35.79 43.99
C ALA A 9 -8.60 36.41 43.09
N ASN A 10 -9.12 35.59 42.19
CA ASN A 10 -10.56 35.33 42.22
C ASN A 10 -10.93 34.01 41.51
N ALA A 11 -11.42 33.06 42.30
CA ALA A 11 -12.17 31.88 41.87
C ALA A 11 -13.56 32.36 41.44
N VAL A 12 -14.01 31.94 40.27
CA VAL A 12 -15.42 31.98 39.89
C VAL A 12 -15.81 30.59 39.36
N ASP A 13 -16.52 29.90 40.24
CA ASP A 13 -17.37 28.76 39.97
C ASP A 13 -18.36 29.10 38.85
N ARG A 14 -18.43 28.25 37.82
CA ARG A 14 -19.54 28.21 36.89
C ARG A 14 -19.96 26.79 36.58
N ASP A 15 -21.05 26.47 37.17
CA ASP A 15 -22.05 25.42 36.89
C ASP A 15 -22.04 25.00 35.41
N ALA A 16 -21.77 23.72 35.17
CA ALA A 16 -21.94 23.11 33.89
C ALA A 16 -23.30 22.44 33.81
N THR A 17 -24.18 23.04 33.05
CA THR A 17 -25.43 22.42 32.65
C THR A 17 -25.16 21.38 31.58
N ASP A 18 -25.63 20.16 31.81
CA ASP A 18 -25.75 19.08 30.85
C ASP A 18 -26.39 19.57 29.54
N ALA A 19 -25.67 19.39 28.44
CA ALA A 19 -26.23 19.45 27.11
C ALA A 19 -26.15 18.02 26.51
N ASP A 20 -27.31 17.45 26.27
CA ASP A 20 -27.52 16.19 25.58
C ASP A 20 -26.70 16.15 24.28
N ASP A 21 -25.87 15.12 24.17
CA ASP A 21 -25.06 14.82 22.98
C ASP A 21 -25.90 14.06 21.93
N PRO A 22 -26.19 14.62 20.75
CA PRO A 22 -26.97 13.93 19.70
C PRO A 22 -26.16 12.87 18.94
N ALA A 23 -24.94 12.52 19.39
CA ALA A 23 -24.08 11.55 18.70
C ALA A 23 -24.44 10.10 18.98
N HIS A 24 -25.35 9.82 19.95
CA HIS A 24 -25.68 8.44 20.31
C HIS A 24 -26.65 7.78 19.33
N ASP A 25 -27.57 8.53 18.73
CA ASP A 25 -28.59 7.98 17.83
C ASP A 25 -28.09 7.69 16.41
N ALA A 26 -26.92 8.25 16.00
CA ALA A 26 -26.35 7.97 14.69
C ALA A 26 -25.58 6.65 14.61
N ASN A 27 -25.20 6.10 15.75
CA ASN A 27 -24.39 4.87 15.81
C ASN A 27 -25.24 3.60 15.70
N ASP A 28 -26.49 3.64 16.18
CA ASP A 28 -27.42 2.49 16.08
C ASP A 28 -27.90 2.26 14.63
N SER A 29 -28.06 3.32 13.84
CA SER A 29 -28.47 3.21 12.43
C SER A 29 -27.36 2.62 11.53
N ALA A 30 -26.09 2.75 11.94
CA ALA A 30 -24.97 2.16 11.23
C ALA A 30 -24.79 0.67 11.53
N HIS A 31 -25.27 0.19 12.69
CA HIS A 31 -25.20 -1.22 13.06
C HIS A 31 -26.14 -2.09 12.24
N ASP A 32 -27.36 -1.61 12.01
CA ASP A 32 -28.38 -2.35 11.24
C ASP A 32 -28.04 -2.43 9.73
N ALA A 33 -27.32 -1.41 9.21
CA ALA A 33 -26.87 -1.43 7.82
C ALA A 33 -25.70 -2.41 7.59
N ASN A 34 -24.92 -2.67 8.62
CA ASN A 34 -23.78 -3.59 8.54
C ASN A 34 -24.20 -5.06 8.59
N ASP A 35 -25.24 -5.38 9.35
CA ASP A 35 -25.80 -6.73 9.41
C ASP A 35 -26.44 -7.13 8.07
N SER A 36 -27.11 -6.19 7.38
CA SER A 36 -27.69 -6.46 6.05
C SER A 36 -26.63 -6.70 4.96
N ALA A 37 -25.45 -6.14 5.11
CA ALA A 37 -24.31 -6.37 4.20
C ALA A 37 -23.62 -7.72 4.48
N HIS A 38 -23.69 -8.22 5.71
CA HIS A 38 -23.11 -9.51 6.07
C HIS A 38 -23.88 -10.68 5.44
N ASP A 39 -25.21 -10.62 5.44
CA ASP A 39 -26.07 -11.65 4.84
C ASP A 39 -25.96 -11.70 3.29
N ALA A 40 -25.67 -10.57 2.65
CA ALA A 40 -25.46 -10.53 1.21
C ALA A 40 -24.09 -11.12 0.80
N ASN A 41 -23.09 -11.04 1.67
CA ASN A 41 -21.76 -11.57 1.42
C ASN A 41 -21.68 -13.09 1.59
N ASP A 42 -22.46 -13.67 2.55
CA ASP A 42 -22.55 -15.11 2.72
C ASP A 42 -23.20 -15.80 1.50
N SER A 43 -24.19 -15.15 0.86
CA SER A 43 -24.82 -15.70 -0.34
C SER A 43 -23.89 -15.69 -1.57
N ALA A 44 -22.88 -14.81 -1.61
CA ALA A 44 -21.86 -14.79 -2.67
C ALA A 44 -20.78 -15.84 -2.42
N HIS A 45 -20.49 -16.17 -1.16
CA HIS A 45 -19.50 -17.19 -0.81
C HIS A 45 -19.93 -18.59 -1.22
N ASP A 46 -21.22 -18.93 -1.07
CA ASP A 46 -21.78 -20.24 -1.47
C ASP A 46 -21.79 -20.44 -2.99
N ALA A 47 -21.79 -19.36 -3.80
CA ALA A 47 -21.73 -19.44 -5.25
C ALA A 47 -20.29 -19.67 -5.77
N ASP A 48 -19.29 -19.21 -5.03
CA ASP A 48 -17.88 -19.33 -5.42
C ASP A 48 -17.31 -20.74 -5.06
N ASP A 49 -17.78 -21.34 -3.97
CA ASP A 49 -17.43 -22.73 -3.62
C ASP A 49 -17.87 -23.74 -4.69
N SER A 50 -18.98 -23.47 -5.39
CA SER A 50 -19.46 -24.34 -6.48
C SER A 50 -18.56 -24.28 -7.73
N ALA A 51 -17.85 -23.17 -7.95
CA ALA A 51 -16.90 -23.01 -9.05
C ALA A 51 -15.53 -23.61 -8.71
N HIS A 52 -15.18 -23.65 -7.43
CA HIS A 52 -13.92 -24.24 -6.97
C HIS A 52 -13.94 -25.78 -7.10
N ASP A 53 -15.06 -26.43 -6.78
CA ASP A 53 -15.22 -27.88 -6.92
C ASP A 53 -15.15 -28.36 -8.38
N ALA A 54 -15.54 -27.52 -9.34
CA ALA A 54 -15.48 -27.88 -10.77
C ALA A 54 -14.04 -27.85 -11.34
N ASN A 55 -13.17 -27.03 -10.78
CA ASN A 55 -11.79 -26.92 -11.22
C ASN A 55 -10.87 -27.97 -10.57
N ASP A 56 -11.20 -28.42 -9.35
CA ASP A 56 -10.47 -29.50 -8.67
C ASP A 56 -10.58 -30.85 -9.40
N SER A 57 -11.69 -31.09 -10.12
CA SER A 57 -11.88 -32.33 -10.88
C SER A 57 -10.97 -32.48 -12.09
N ALA A 58 -10.36 -31.40 -12.59
CA ALA A 58 -9.44 -31.42 -13.72
C ALA A 58 -7.97 -31.68 -13.29
N HIS A 59 -7.64 -31.48 -12.03
CA HIS A 59 -6.29 -31.66 -11.49
C HIS A 59 -6.00 -33.11 -11.03
N ASP A 60 -7.02 -33.97 -10.91
CA ASP A 60 -6.90 -35.29 -10.31
C ASP A 60 -6.35 -36.38 -11.23
N ALA A 61 -5.98 -36.07 -12.47
CA ALA A 61 -5.42 -37.06 -13.40
C ALA A 61 -3.97 -37.46 -13.11
N ASN A 62 -3.30 -36.89 -12.11
CA ASN A 62 -1.91 -37.20 -11.76
C ASN A 62 -1.67 -37.39 -10.23
N ALA A 63 -2.69 -37.74 -9.47
CA ALA A 63 -2.60 -37.99 -8.03
C ALA A 63 -2.27 -39.46 -7.74
N THR A 64 -1.00 -39.80 -7.85
CA THR A 64 -0.45 -40.98 -7.18
C THR A 64 0.26 -40.49 -5.90
N ASP A 65 -0.33 -40.83 -4.75
CA ASP A 65 0.24 -40.70 -3.39
C ASP A 65 -0.21 -39.51 -2.54
N ARG A 66 -1.54 -39.40 -2.31
CA ARG A 66 -2.11 -38.51 -1.27
C ARG A 66 -2.64 -39.26 -0.03
N ASP A 67 -2.16 -40.49 0.22
CA ASP A 67 -2.77 -41.36 1.22
C ASP A 67 -2.31 -41.17 2.67
N THR A 68 -1.64 -40.07 3.02
CA THR A 68 -1.31 -39.78 4.42
C THR A 68 -1.86 -38.41 4.83
N PRO A 69 -3.00 -38.34 5.53
CA PRO A 69 -3.50 -37.08 6.08
C PRO A 69 -2.44 -36.43 7.01
N GLY A 70 -1.98 -35.23 6.66
CA GLY A 70 -1.06 -34.46 7.50
C GLY A 70 0.40 -34.49 7.08
N ALA A 71 0.82 -35.25 6.07
CA ALA A 71 2.14 -35.12 5.48
C ALA A 71 2.16 -33.99 4.44
N GLY A 72 2.34 -32.73 4.91
CA GLY A 72 2.55 -31.61 4.01
C GLY A 72 3.84 -31.80 3.22
N VAL A 73 3.79 -31.74 1.89
CA VAL A 73 4.97 -31.69 1.05
C VAL A 73 5.49 -30.26 1.04
N THR A 74 6.73 -30.06 1.50
CA THR A 74 7.41 -28.76 1.35
C THR A 74 7.91 -28.66 -0.09
N PRO A 75 7.39 -27.73 -0.91
CA PRO A 75 7.89 -27.54 -2.27
C PRO A 75 9.37 -27.16 -2.26
N ALA A 76 10.17 -27.77 -3.12
CA ALA A 76 11.55 -27.36 -3.30
C ALA A 76 11.61 -25.99 -3.98
N ALA A 77 12.45 -25.10 -3.47
CA ALA A 77 12.76 -23.85 -4.15
C ALA A 77 13.43 -24.15 -5.50
N ARG A 78 13.11 -23.36 -6.51
CA ARG A 78 13.68 -23.42 -7.84
C ARG A 78 14.46 -22.15 -8.14
N GLU A 79 15.37 -22.23 -9.09
CA GLU A 79 16.03 -21.04 -9.64
C GLU A 79 14.99 -20.13 -10.29
N ILE A 80 15.09 -18.81 -10.03
CA ILE A 80 14.22 -17.82 -10.65
C ILE A 80 14.77 -17.53 -12.05
N THR A 81 13.97 -17.82 -13.06
CA THR A 81 14.28 -17.55 -14.47
C THR A 81 13.27 -16.55 -15.04
N PRO A 82 13.68 -15.72 -16.03
CA PRO A 82 12.76 -14.77 -16.67
C PRO A 82 11.50 -15.46 -17.17
N ALA A 83 10.35 -14.89 -16.85
CA ALA A 83 9.03 -15.33 -17.28
C ALA A 83 8.11 -14.13 -17.53
N ALA A 84 6.99 -14.35 -18.19
CA ALA A 84 5.96 -13.35 -18.41
C ALA A 84 4.67 -13.75 -17.71
N PRO A 85 3.90 -12.77 -17.15
CA PRO A 85 2.57 -13.04 -16.62
C PRO A 85 1.55 -13.29 -17.74
N GLU A 86 0.55 -14.11 -17.46
CA GLU A 86 -0.53 -14.39 -18.41
C GLU A 86 -1.75 -13.45 -18.20
N GLU A 87 -1.96 -12.96 -16.95
CA GLU A 87 -3.18 -12.25 -16.56
C GLU A 87 -2.87 -11.00 -15.71
N PHE A 88 -1.80 -10.25 -16.04
CA PHE A 88 -1.53 -8.95 -15.42
C PHE A 88 -2.25 -7.84 -16.15
N GLY A 89 -2.42 -6.69 -15.48
CA GLY A 89 -3.01 -5.48 -16.05
C GLY A 89 -3.95 -4.75 -15.10
N LEU A 90 -4.17 -5.28 -13.90
CA LEU A 90 -5.08 -4.69 -12.93
C LEU A 90 -4.48 -3.47 -12.23
N VAL A 91 -5.38 -2.59 -11.77
CA VAL A 91 -5.08 -1.47 -10.88
C VAL A 91 -5.52 -1.83 -9.48
N GLN A 92 -4.58 -1.92 -8.54
CA GLN A 92 -4.83 -2.28 -7.15
C GLN A 92 -4.56 -1.11 -6.21
N VAL A 93 -5.53 -0.76 -5.38
CA VAL A 93 -5.49 0.34 -4.41
C VAL A 93 -5.44 -0.20 -2.99
N TRP A 94 -4.42 0.21 -2.20
CA TRP A 94 -4.26 -0.16 -0.80
C TRP A 94 -4.24 1.10 0.07
N TRP A 95 -5.31 1.37 0.80
CA TRP A 95 -5.49 2.58 1.60
C TRP A 95 -5.88 2.25 3.05
N GLY A 96 -5.92 3.26 3.92
CA GLY A 96 -6.38 3.13 5.30
C GLY A 96 -5.34 3.52 6.34
N ASP A 97 -5.76 3.60 7.58
CA ASP A 97 -4.99 4.07 8.73
C ASP A 97 -4.20 2.94 9.44
N GLY A 98 -4.39 1.69 8.99
CA GLY A 98 -3.67 0.53 9.51
C GLY A 98 -2.27 0.37 8.91
N LYS A 99 -1.44 -0.41 9.61
CA LYS A 99 -0.12 -0.85 9.13
C LYS A 99 -0.24 -2.03 8.16
N GLY A 100 0.66 -2.05 7.18
CA GLY A 100 0.80 -3.20 6.28
C GLY A 100 0.54 -2.91 4.81
N LYS A 101 0.12 -1.69 4.42
CA LYS A 101 -0.05 -1.30 3.02
C LYS A 101 1.22 -1.58 2.19
N THR A 102 2.34 -0.98 2.55
CA THR A 102 3.65 -1.24 1.93
C THR A 102 4.04 -2.72 2.00
N THR A 103 3.81 -3.37 3.16
CA THR A 103 4.15 -4.80 3.35
C THR A 103 3.35 -5.69 2.41
N ALA A 104 2.05 -5.42 2.22
CA ALA A 104 1.21 -6.14 1.28
C ALA A 104 1.67 -5.95 -0.16
N ALA A 105 1.89 -4.70 -0.59
CA ALA A 105 2.38 -4.37 -1.92
C ALA A 105 3.76 -5.01 -2.20
N LEU A 106 4.68 -4.92 -1.25
CA LEU A 106 6.00 -5.56 -1.36
C LEU A 106 5.88 -7.09 -1.39
N GLY A 107 4.97 -7.68 -0.61
CA GLY A 107 4.68 -9.11 -0.64
C GLY A 107 4.20 -9.59 -2.02
N MET A 108 3.37 -8.81 -2.72
CA MET A 108 3.00 -9.06 -4.10
C MET A 108 4.22 -8.96 -5.02
N GLY A 109 5.05 -7.94 -4.87
CA GLY A 109 6.29 -7.77 -5.62
C GLY A 109 7.24 -8.96 -5.44
N VAL A 110 7.44 -9.44 -4.21
CA VAL A 110 8.25 -10.64 -3.91
C VAL A 110 7.68 -11.88 -4.60
N ARG A 111 6.34 -12.05 -4.57
CA ARG A 111 5.68 -13.17 -5.25
C ARG A 111 5.86 -13.11 -6.75
N ALA A 112 5.64 -11.96 -7.37
CA ALA A 112 5.83 -11.74 -8.81
C ALA A 112 7.29 -11.96 -9.23
N ALA A 113 8.25 -11.39 -8.51
CA ALA A 113 9.67 -11.61 -8.77
C ALA A 113 10.07 -13.09 -8.60
N GLY A 114 9.49 -13.79 -7.62
CA GLY A 114 9.66 -15.23 -7.42
C GLY A 114 9.17 -16.09 -8.61
N HIS A 115 8.23 -15.57 -9.39
CA HIS A 115 7.80 -16.17 -10.66
C HIS A 115 8.65 -15.76 -11.86
N GLY A 116 9.68 -14.93 -11.68
CA GLY A 116 10.53 -14.44 -12.76
C GLY A 116 9.98 -13.21 -13.48
N TYR A 117 9.03 -12.48 -12.87
CA TYR A 117 8.50 -11.25 -13.44
C TYR A 117 9.34 -10.05 -13.00
N ARG A 118 9.43 -9.03 -13.86
CA ARG A 118 10.11 -7.77 -13.49
C ARG A 118 9.17 -6.90 -12.66
N VAL A 119 9.68 -6.43 -11.54
CA VAL A 119 8.96 -5.60 -10.58
C VAL A 119 9.77 -4.37 -10.24
N HIS A 120 9.14 -3.21 -10.17
CA HIS A 120 9.75 -1.99 -9.66
C HIS A 120 8.92 -1.37 -8.56
N LEU A 121 9.58 -0.98 -7.47
CA LEU A 121 8.99 -0.25 -6.34
C LEU A 121 9.48 1.20 -6.38
N LEU A 122 8.58 2.15 -6.64
CA LEU A 122 8.83 3.58 -6.51
C LEU A 122 8.16 4.08 -5.22
N GLN A 123 8.97 4.51 -4.26
CA GLN A 123 8.47 4.99 -2.98
C GLN A 123 8.45 6.51 -2.92
N PHE A 124 7.25 7.05 -2.75
CA PHE A 124 7.03 8.45 -2.39
C PHE A 124 7.25 8.64 -0.89
N MET A 125 7.51 9.86 -0.45
CA MET A 125 7.51 10.25 0.96
C MET A 125 8.51 9.54 1.87
N LYS A 126 9.22 8.53 1.40
CA LYS A 126 10.21 7.75 2.16
C LYS A 126 11.61 7.96 1.60
N GLY A 127 12.60 7.84 2.47
CA GLY A 127 14.04 7.95 2.11
C GLY A 127 14.66 9.30 2.41
N GLY A 128 15.91 9.46 2.08
CA GLY A 128 16.62 10.73 1.88
C GLY A 128 17.40 11.34 3.02
N ALA A 129 17.22 10.99 4.28
CA ALA A 129 18.03 11.57 5.35
C ALA A 129 18.95 10.52 5.99
N ASP A 130 20.24 10.77 5.97
CA ASP A 130 21.27 9.92 6.60
C ASP A 130 21.03 9.65 8.11
N SER A 131 20.21 10.49 8.75
CA SER A 131 19.93 10.40 10.19
C SER A 131 18.73 9.56 10.55
N VAL A 132 17.87 9.16 9.58
CA VAL A 132 16.55 8.64 9.92
C VAL A 132 16.44 7.14 9.75
N GLU A 133 17.08 6.52 8.81
CA GLU A 133 17.08 5.05 8.64
C GLU A 133 17.98 4.67 7.45
N PRO A 134 19.32 4.64 7.66
CA PRO A 134 20.23 4.25 6.58
C PRO A 134 20.04 2.78 6.15
N ASP A 135 19.42 1.97 7.01
CA ASP A 135 19.32 0.52 6.82
C ASP A 135 17.86 0.05 6.94
N ARG A 136 17.11 0.14 5.87
CA ARG A 136 15.82 -0.55 5.79
C ARG A 136 16.01 -1.98 5.34
N GLY A 137 15.41 -2.92 6.08
CA GLY A 137 15.51 -4.35 5.78
C GLY A 137 14.96 -4.71 4.41
N GLU A 138 13.90 -4.03 3.97
CA GLU A 138 13.30 -4.25 2.65
C GLU A 138 14.29 -3.95 1.51
N TYR A 139 15.14 -2.93 1.60
CA TYR A 139 16.09 -2.59 0.54
C TYR A 139 17.15 -3.68 0.36
N ASN A 140 17.65 -4.23 1.47
CA ASN A 140 18.60 -5.33 1.42
C ASN A 140 17.96 -6.60 0.82
N ALA A 141 16.69 -6.87 1.15
CA ALA A 141 15.96 -8.00 0.60
C ALA A 141 15.68 -7.83 -0.90
N ILE A 142 15.26 -6.63 -1.33
CA ILE A 142 15.04 -6.30 -2.73
C ILE A 142 16.32 -6.46 -3.53
N ALA A 143 17.43 -5.91 -3.06
CA ALA A 143 18.73 -6.00 -3.74
C ALA A 143 19.23 -7.44 -3.91
N ALA A 144 18.78 -8.37 -3.06
CA ALA A 144 19.13 -9.79 -3.14
C ALA A 144 18.18 -10.62 -4.01
N LEU A 145 17.00 -10.07 -4.39
CA LEU A 145 15.98 -10.80 -5.14
C LEU A 145 16.03 -10.43 -6.62
N PRO A 146 16.35 -11.39 -7.52
CA PRO A 146 16.32 -11.13 -8.96
C PRO A 146 14.95 -10.64 -9.43
N GLY A 147 14.93 -9.69 -10.35
CA GLY A 147 13.69 -9.17 -10.92
C GLY A 147 13.01 -8.08 -10.12
N LEU A 148 13.44 -7.79 -8.90
CA LEU A 148 12.88 -6.71 -8.07
C LEU A 148 13.89 -5.56 -7.93
N SER A 149 13.45 -4.34 -8.20
CA SER A 149 14.23 -3.12 -8.07
C SER A 149 13.43 -2.05 -7.34
N TYR A 150 14.11 -1.00 -6.83
CA TYR A 150 13.44 0.09 -6.13
C TYR A 150 14.12 1.43 -6.34
N GLU A 151 13.32 2.50 -6.22
CA GLU A 151 13.76 3.88 -6.14
C GLU A 151 12.99 4.63 -5.06
N ASN A 152 13.62 5.63 -4.44
CA ASN A 152 12.99 6.52 -3.47
C ASN A 152 13.00 7.95 -3.99
N THR A 153 11.86 8.62 -3.92
CA THR A 153 11.71 10.04 -4.28
C THR A 153 11.42 10.91 -3.06
N GLY A 154 11.36 10.34 -1.86
CA GLY A 154 11.17 11.07 -0.62
C GLY A 154 12.41 11.84 -0.19
N HIS A 155 12.18 12.83 0.69
CA HIS A 155 13.24 13.61 1.35
C HIS A 155 12.84 13.76 2.81
N TYR A 156 13.76 13.61 3.76
CA TYR A 156 13.52 13.70 5.21
C TYR A 156 12.53 12.68 5.82
N GLY A 157 11.96 11.74 5.07
CA GLY A 157 10.93 10.86 5.59
C GLY A 157 9.73 11.65 6.13
N TRP A 158 9.33 11.36 7.38
CA TRP A 158 8.20 12.05 8.05
C TRP A 158 8.59 13.34 8.78
N HIS A 159 9.84 13.80 8.66
CA HIS A 159 10.30 15.05 9.30
C HIS A 159 9.80 16.25 8.51
N GLY A 160 9.40 17.30 9.25
CA GLY A 160 8.85 18.51 8.66
C GLY A 160 7.36 18.48 8.31
N PHE A 161 6.71 17.30 8.28
CA PHE A 161 5.28 17.20 8.00
C PHE A 161 4.36 17.75 9.09
N ARG A 162 4.82 17.78 10.33
CA ARG A 162 3.99 18.20 11.47
C ARG A 162 3.91 19.71 11.62
N ASP A 163 4.91 20.43 11.18
CA ASP A 163 5.04 21.87 11.35
C ASP A 163 5.05 22.67 10.03
N GLY A 164 4.96 21.97 8.87
CA GLY A 164 4.95 22.58 7.56
C GLY A 164 6.29 23.17 7.11
N SER A 165 7.37 22.96 7.86
CA SER A 165 8.66 23.62 7.63
C SER A 165 9.38 23.16 6.35
N ALA A 166 8.93 22.08 5.71
CA ALA A 166 9.51 21.49 4.52
C ALA A 166 8.47 21.14 3.44
N ASP A 167 7.28 21.74 3.48
CA ASP A 167 6.18 21.42 2.55
C ASP A 167 6.58 21.66 1.08
N ASP A 168 7.29 22.73 0.78
CA ASP A 168 7.77 23.03 -0.59
C ASP A 168 8.77 21.96 -1.08
N ASP A 169 9.68 21.49 -0.22
CA ASP A 169 10.64 20.44 -0.55
C ASP A 169 9.91 19.09 -0.74
N HIS A 170 8.93 18.80 0.10
CA HIS A 170 8.10 17.60 -0.03
C HIS A 170 7.26 17.63 -1.32
N ALA A 171 6.67 18.77 -1.66
CA ALA A 171 5.92 18.93 -2.91
C ALA A 171 6.83 18.76 -4.14
N ALA A 172 8.02 19.36 -4.13
CA ALA A 172 8.98 19.21 -5.23
C ALA A 172 9.43 17.75 -5.41
N LYS A 173 9.64 17.01 -4.30
CA LYS A 173 9.99 15.59 -4.33
C LYS A 173 8.84 14.71 -4.79
N ALA A 174 7.63 15.01 -4.35
CA ALA A 174 6.44 14.28 -4.79
C ALA A 174 6.16 14.50 -6.29
N ALA A 175 6.35 15.73 -6.79
CA ALA A 175 6.26 16.05 -8.21
C ALA A 175 7.34 15.31 -9.03
N GLY A 176 8.59 15.26 -8.55
CA GLY A 176 9.64 14.47 -9.17
C GLY A 176 9.32 12.97 -9.18
N GLY A 177 8.71 12.45 -8.13
CA GLY A 177 8.22 11.07 -8.08
C GLY A 177 7.12 10.78 -9.10
N LEU A 178 6.21 11.74 -9.28
CA LEU A 178 5.16 11.65 -10.29
C LEU A 178 5.72 11.64 -11.73
N GLU A 179 6.71 12.49 -12.01
CA GLU A 179 7.43 12.48 -13.29
C GLU A 179 8.10 11.12 -13.51
N ARG A 180 8.80 10.62 -12.49
CA ARG A 180 9.45 9.31 -12.56
C ARG A 180 8.46 8.17 -12.79
N ALA A 181 7.29 8.23 -12.17
CA ALA A 181 6.22 7.24 -12.39
C ALA A 181 5.74 7.26 -13.86
N ARG A 182 5.61 8.46 -14.47
CA ARG A 182 5.26 8.58 -15.90
C ARG A 182 6.32 7.96 -16.80
N GLU A 183 7.60 8.25 -16.55
CA GLU A 183 8.70 7.65 -17.31
C GLU A 183 8.67 6.12 -17.27
N LEU A 184 8.40 5.53 -16.10
CA LEU A 184 8.32 4.08 -15.91
C LEU A 184 7.11 3.48 -16.62
N ILE A 185 5.97 4.16 -16.63
CA ILE A 185 4.77 3.76 -17.35
C ILE A 185 4.99 3.83 -18.86
N ASP A 186 5.61 4.91 -19.35
CA ASP A 186 5.96 5.07 -20.76
C ASP A 186 6.91 3.96 -21.21
N ALA A 187 7.95 3.67 -20.41
CA ALA A 187 8.89 2.58 -20.68
C ALA A 187 8.20 1.19 -20.69
N ALA A 188 7.24 0.98 -19.81
CA ALA A 188 6.41 -0.23 -19.82
C ALA A 188 5.55 -0.31 -21.10
N GLY A 189 5.08 0.84 -21.61
CA GLY A 189 4.33 0.91 -22.87
C GLY A 189 5.15 0.61 -24.10
N GLU A 190 6.47 0.83 -24.05
CA GLU A 190 7.42 0.53 -25.15
C GLU A 190 7.91 -0.95 -25.10
N ALA A 191 7.78 -1.63 -23.96
CA ALA A 191 8.20 -3.00 -23.76
C ALA A 191 7.09 -4.00 -24.14
N ASP A 192 7.49 -5.21 -24.56
CA ASP A 192 6.56 -6.34 -24.69
C ASP A 192 6.37 -7.01 -23.33
N LEU A 193 5.36 -6.58 -22.58
CA LEU A 193 5.04 -7.10 -21.26
C LEU A 193 4.42 -8.51 -21.30
N THR A 194 4.11 -9.04 -22.47
CA THR A 194 3.65 -10.43 -22.65
C THR A 194 4.82 -11.39 -22.87
N ALA A 195 6.05 -10.88 -22.91
CA ALA A 195 7.28 -11.64 -23.03
C ALA A 195 8.12 -11.58 -21.75
N PRO A 196 9.00 -12.61 -21.52
CA PRO A 196 9.95 -12.56 -20.42
C PRO A 196 10.90 -11.36 -20.52
N LEU A 197 10.98 -10.56 -19.47
CA LEU A 197 11.92 -9.44 -19.36
C LEU A 197 13.19 -9.86 -18.61
N PRO A 198 14.36 -9.25 -18.90
CA PRO A 198 15.58 -9.51 -18.14
C PRO A 198 15.41 -9.20 -16.66
N LEU A 199 15.84 -10.11 -15.77
CA LEU A 199 15.74 -9.93 -14.32
C LEU A 199 16.74 -8.91 -13.74
N SER A 200 17.69 -8.46 -14.54
CA SER A 200 18.68 -7.43 -14.18
C SER A 200 18.64 -6.27 -15.17
N GLY A 201 19.03 -5.10 -14.71
CA GLY A 201 19.05 -3.88 -15.52
C GLY A 201 18.10 -2.82 -14.99
N ASP A 202 18.06 -1.70 -15.70
CA ASP A 202 17.24 -0.56 -15.32
C ASP A 202 15.75 -0.83 -15.55
N PRO A 203 14.84 -0.27 -14.73
CA PRO A 203 13.41 -0.40 -14.91
C PRO A 203 12.89 0.24 -16.21
N GLU A 204 13.68 1.12 -16.84
CA GLU A 204 13.42 1.70 -18.18
C GLU A 204 13.39 0.65 -19.30
N ALA A 205 13.85 -0.55 -19.05
CA ALA A 205 13.67 -1.66 -20.00
C ALA A 205 12.27 -2.30 -19.92
N GLY A 206 11.38 -1.75 -19.10
CA GLY A 206 10.05 -2.24 -18.83
C GLY A 206 9.96 -3.11 -17.56
N VAL A 207 8.77 -3.10 -16.95
CA VAL A 207 8.41 -3.88 -15.77
C VAL A 207 7.01 -4.46 -15.95
N HIS A 208 6.78 -5.66 -15.41
CA HIS A 208 5.45 -6.28 -15.43
C HIS A 208 4.54 -5.77 -14.29
N LEU A 209 5.15 -5.42 -13.15
CA LEU A 209 4.48 -4.88 -11.96
C LEU A 209 5.18 -3.60 -11.52
N LEU A 210 4.43 -2.50 -11.46
CA LEU A 210 4.86 -1.22 -10.88
C LEU A 210 4.12 -0.98 -9.57
N ILE A 211 4.88 -0.72 -8.51
CA ILE A 211 4.33 -0.38 -7.18
C ILE A 211 4.67 1.08 -6.91
N LEU A 212 3.65 1.93 -6.78
CA LEU A 212 3.77 3.33 -6.35
C LEU A 212 3.39 3.43 -4.87
N ASP A 213 4.38 3.24 -4.00
CA ASP A 213 4.17 3.21 -2.56
C ASP A 213 4.08 4.64 -1.99
N GLU A 214 3.04 4.90 -1.18
CA GLU A 214 2.70 6.20 -0.56
C GLU A 214 2.31 7.31 -1.56
N VAL A 215 2.07 7.01 -2.84
CA VAL A 215 1.57 8.00 -3.81
C VAL A 215 0.21 8.57 -3.40
N LEU A 216 -0.69 7.73 -2.89
CA LEU A 216 -2.00 8.16 -2.41
C LEU A 216 -1.88 9.05 -1.15
N TYR A 217 -0.85 8.85 -0.34
CA TYR A 217 -0.60 9.72 0.80
C TYR A 217 -0.09 11.09 0.35
N ALA A 218 0.75 11.14 -0.69
CA ALA A 218 1.18 12.40 -1.28
C ALA A 218 -0.02 13.21 -1.83
N ALA A 219 -0.98 12.54 -2.48
CA ALA A 219 -2.23 13.16 -2.93
C ALA A 219 -3.14 13.60 -1.76
N ASP A 220 -3.32 12.75 -0.74
CA ASP A 220 -4.12 13.06 0.47
C ASP A 220 -3.56 14.27 1.23
N ARG A 221 -2.25 14.50 1.15
CA ARG A 221 -1.57 15.67 1.73
C ARG A 221 -1.58 16.91 0.83
N GLY A 222 -2.10 16.81 -0.38
CA GLY A 222 -2.13 17.91 -1.34
C GLY A 222 -0.75 18.27 -1.92
N LEU A 223 0.22 17.34 -1.88
CA LEU A 223 1.56 17.52 -2.48
C LEU A 223 1.55 17.26 -3.99
N ILE A 224 0.62 16.45 -4.47
CA ILE A 224 0.29 16.23 -5.86
C ILE A 224 -1.24 16.26 -6.03
N ASP A 225 -1.71 16.51 -7.23
CA ASP A 225 -3.14 16.51 -7.52
C ASP A 225 -3.65 15.05 -7.63
N PRO A 226 -4.82 14.70 -7.06
CA PRO A 226 -5.49 13.42 -7.32
C PRO A 226 -5.68 13.11 -8.81
N ASP A 227 -5.93 14.12 -9.65
CA ASP A 227 -6.05 13.95 -11.10
C ASP A 227 -4.72 13.53 -11.76
N ASP A 228 -3.57 13.88 -11.19
CA ASP A 228 -2.27 13.37 -11.64
C ASP A 228 -2.14 11.86 -11.40
N VAL A 229 -2.65 11.35 -10.27
CA VAL A 229 -2.67 9.90 -9.99
C VAL A 229 -3.58 9.17 -10.97
N ARG A 230 -4.77 9.73 -11.26
CA ARG A 230 -5.65 9.19 -12.31
C ARG A 230 -4.98 9.18 -13.67
N GLY A 231 -4.27 10.26 -14.01
CA GLY A 231 -3.51 10.36 -15.25
C GLY A 231 -2.43 9.27 -15.40
N LEU A 232 -1.82 8.78 -14.31
CA LEU A 232 -0.91 7.63 -14.34
C LEU A 232 -1.67 6.33 -14.67
N ILE A 233 -2.84 6.14 -14.08
CA ILE A 233 -3.69 4.97 -14.33
C ILE A 233 -4.17 4.95 -15.78
N ASP A 234 -4.65 6.08 -16.28
CA ASP A 234 -5.12 6.24 -17.67
C ASP A 234 -4.00 5.99 -18.71
N ALA A 235 -2.76 6.32 -18.34
CA ALA A 235 -1.61 6.17 -19.24
C ALA A 235 -0.98 4.77 -19.21
N LYS A 236 -1.31 3.93 -18.19
CA LYS A 236 -0.69 2.61 -18.08
C LYS A 236 -1.06 1.69 -19.25
N PRO A 237 -0.11 0.91 -19.81
CA PRO A 237 -0.45 -0.12 -20.78
C PRO A 237 -1.29 -1.24 -20.15
N ASP A 238 -2.18 -1.85 -20.95
CA ASP A 238 -3.14 -2.86 -20.48
C ASP A 238 -2.47 -4.02 -19.71
N ALA A 239 -1.28 -4.45 -20.12
CA ALA A 239 -0.57 -5.57 -19.50
C ALA A 239 0.29 -5.18 -18.28
N LEU A 240 0.37 -3.90 -17.91
CA LEU A 240 1.09 -3.47 -16.71
C LEU A 240 0.19 -3.64 -15.47
N GLU A 241 0.61 -4.45 -14.52
CA GLU A 241 0.01 -4.47 -13.19
C GLU A 241 0.46 -3.25 -12.39
N LEU A 242 -0.48 -2.45 -11.89
CA LEU A 242 -0.20 -1.24 -11.14
C LEU A 242 -0.76 -1.33 -9.73
N VAL A 243 0.11 -1.15 -8.73
CA VAL A 243 -0.27 -1.12 -7.32
C VAL A 243 -0.01 0.26 -6.75
N VAL A 244 -1.02 0.91 -6.21
CA VAL A 244 -0.89 2.22 -5.55
C VAL A 244 -1.23 2.10 -4.07
N THR A 245 -0.40 2.68 -3.21
CA THR A 245 -0.62 2.61 -1.76
C THR A 245 -0.58 3.99 -1.10
N GLY A 246 -1.04 4.02 0.15
CA GLY A 246 -0.99 5.20 1.01
C GLY A 246 -2.38 5.66 1.44
N SER A 247 -2.49 6.94 1.79
CA SER A 247 -3.68 7.61 2.30
C SER A 247 -4.28 7.00 3.58
N HIS A 248 -4.83 7.86 4.44
CA HIS A 248 -5.70 7.44 5.53
C HIS A 248 -7.17 7.67 5.17
N THR A 249 -7.43 8.56 4.22
CA THR A 249 -8.73 8.85 3.64
C THR A 249 -8.97 7.95 2.44
N ARG A 250 -10.20 7.49 2.23
CA ARG A 250 -10.56 6.70 1.06
C ARG A 250 -10.33 7.52 -0.21
N PRO A 251 -9.59 7.01 -1.19
CA PRO A 251 -9.37 7.69 -2.45
C PRO A 251 -10.55 7.48 -3.40
N ASP A 252 -11.71 8.09 -3.08
CA ASP A 252 -12.96 7.92 -3.85
C ASP A 252 -12.82 8.30 -5.33
N TYR A 253 -11.83 9.14 -5.64
CA TYR A 253 -11.51 9.52 -7.01
C TYR A 253 -10.98 8.37 -7.88
N LEU A 254 -10.65 7.22 -7.28
CA LEU A 254 -10.19 6.01 -7.98
C LEU A 254 -11.25 4.89 -8.02
N GLU A 255 -12.48 5.14 -7.55
CA GLU A 255 -13.52 4.11 -7.45
C GLU A 255 -13.81 3.45 -8.79
N ASP A 256 -13.87 4.23 -9.86
CA ASP A 256 -14.20 3.74 -11.19
C ASP A 256 -12.98 3.26 -12.00
N ASP A 257 -11.76 3.59 -11.55
CA ASP A 257 -10.51 3.33 -12.27
C ASP A 257 -9.74 2.13 -11.69
N ALA A 258 -10.10 1.68 -10.47
CA ALA A 258 -9.44 0.59 -9.79
C ALA A 258 -10.20 -0.73 -9.92
N ASP A 259 -9.49 -1.82 -10.22
CA ASP A 259 -10.04 -3.18 -10.26
C ASP A 259 -10.13 -3.80 -8.86
N LEU A 260 -9.27 -3.37 -7.93
CA LEU A 260 -9.29 -3.82 -6.54
C LEU A 260 -9.01 -2.66 -5.59
N ILE A 261 -9.89 -2.47 -4.61
CA ILE A 261 -9.70 -1.47 -3.54
C ILE A 261 -9.73 -2.18 -2.18
N THR A 262 -8.60 -2.16 -1.49
CA THR A 262 -8.46 -2.79 -0.17
C THR A 262 -8.23 -1.74 0.91
N ARG A 263 -9.01 -1.82 1.99
CA ARG A 263 -8.82 -1.01 3.19
C ARG A 263 -7.98 -1.77 4.22
N VAL A 264 -6.91 -1.15 4.71
CA VAL A 264 -6.09 -1.63 5.84
C VAL A 264 -6.46 -0.81 7.08
N ALA A 265 -7.32 -1.36 7.92
CA ALA A 265 -7.87 -0.67 9.09
C ALA A 265 -6.99 -0.85 10.34
N LYS A 266 -6.95 0.18 11.18
CA LYS A 266 -6.28 0.15 12.48
C LYS A 266 -7.25 -0.32 13.57
N GLU A 267 -7.09 -1.54 14.02
CA GLU A 267 -7.79 -2.04 15.23
C GLU A 267 -7.06 -1.63 16.52
N LYS A 268 -5.72 -1.81 16.52
CA LYS A 268 -4.84 -1.46 17.65
C LYS A 268 -3.44 -1.16 17.11
N HIS A 269 -2.80 -0.13 17.62
CA HIS A 269 -1.48 0.26 17.13
C HIS A 269 -0.50 0.53 18.29
N PRO A 270 0.75 0.00 18.24
CA PRO A 270 1.74 0.22 19.30
C PRO A 270 2.03 1.69 19.57
N ILE A 271 1.91 2.58 18.58
CA ILE A 271 2.12 4.02 18.74
C ILE A 271 1.12 4.65 19.71
N ASP A 272 -0.09 4.09 19.84
CA ASP A 272 -1.11 4.57 20.76
C ASP A 272 -0.68 4.31 22.23
N ALA A 273 0.24 3.36 22.43
CA ALA A 273 0.93 3.08 23.70
C ALA A 273 2.33 3.71 23.79
N GLY A 274 2.67 4.64 22.89
CA GLY A 274 3.96 5.33 22.87
C GLY A 274 5.13 4.52 22.28
N GLN A 275 4.88 3.32 21.73
CA GLN A 275 5.93 2.51 21.13
C GLN A 275 6.25 3.01 19.71
N ARG A 276 7.51 3.34 19.47
CA ARG A 276 8.02 3.76 18.15
C ARG A 276 8.18 2.56 17.21
N ALA A 277 8.40 2.85 15.94
CA ALA A 277 8.73 1.85 14.92
C ALA A 277 9.96 1.01 15.32
N ARG A 278 9.92 -0.29 15.03
CA ARG A 278 10.95 -1.27 15.42
C ARG A 278 11.63 -1.82 14.19
N LYS A 279 12.93 -2.01 14.28
CA LYS A 279 13.73 -2.66 13.25
C LYS A 279 13.26 -4.12 13.06
N GLY A 280 13.13 -4.53 11.81
CA GLY A 280 12.74 -5.88 11.44
C GLY A 280 11.22 -6.12 11.34
N THR A 281 10.39 -5.15 11.78
CA THR A 281 8.92 -5.23 11.62
C THR A 281 8.32 -4.01 10.95
N GLU A 282 8.84 -2.83 11.23
CA GLU A 282 8.37 -1.58 10.64
C GLU A 282 9.40 -0.96 9.67
N PHE A 283 10.65 -1.36 9.72
CA PHE A 283 11.72 -0.96 8.78
C PHE A 283 12.86 -1.96 8.74
#